data_fa5297b1e54e4da41202cbe94cf0f96c
#
_entry.id   fa5297b1e54e4da41202cbe94cf0f96c
#
_cell.length_a   1.000
_cell.length_b   1.000
_cell.length_c   1.000
_cell.angle_alpha   90.00
_cell.angle_beta   90.00
_cell.angle_gamma   90.00
#
_symmetry.space_group_name_H-M   'P 1'
#
loop_
_entity.id
_entity.type
_entity.pdbx_description
1 polymer ?
#
loop_
_entity_poly.entity_id
_entity_poly.type
_entity_poly.pdbx_seq_one_letter_code
_entity_poly.pdbx_strand_id
1 'polypeptide(L)'
;MSIALLYERSESDESGIKLTAQELGINLTFLPFRKIALSISKEGFSAKTKGKDYTNALKDTAAVLNRAQSKNRRLQASYIMEMLGKKTLNSSKIEFICYSKLRTLLHLWKEGLPIPKTVFVPCDASDFMKNGREIHNEKDIADLLQEEISLDEGIVIKADAGTHGKMIMLSKNREELIASIQETKPSIINPVGIVGQELIQKWFYDLRIIVSKEKGKQPVCYHTAMARAGIKDFRTNTFLGNLVFDAKLPLSVVNLSVKCGKTLGKDNDAWIFALDAMVNVKENKNMDDAPLKSELDRAAKEFIPVQKIKADETRLTDFPTWNIKLEKEFENYKNSKPYQNIKNVIEQSIEKNKSALVFHEANSCPEFWENTRLVTGLNVAVPLLKGAQSLIDN
;
A
#
# COMPACT_ATOMS: atom_id res chain seq x y z
N MET A 1 23.10 18.16 -8.80
CA MET A 1 21.72 18.30 -8.29
C MET A 1 21.49 17.23 -7.24
N SER A 2 20.75 17.51 -6.15
CA SER A 2 20.54 16.56 -5.06
C SER A 2 19.12 16.00 -5.09
N ILE A 3 18.95 14.82 -4.46
CA ILE A 3 17.64 14.22 -4.18
C ILE A 3 17.32 14.50 -2.73
N ALA A 4 16.08 14.89 -2.42
CA ALA A 4 15.61 14.98 -1.05
C ALA A 4 14.69 13.81 -0.69
N LEU A 5 14.86 13.26 0.51
CA LEU A 5 13.89 12.38 1.16
C LEU A 5 13.03 13.23 2.09
N LEU A 6 11.77 13.38 1.74
CA LEU A 6 10.79 14.05 2.56
C LEU A 6 10.08 13.01 3.43
N TYR A 7 10.17 13.14 4.74
CA TYR A 7 9.67 12.16 5.71
C TYR A 7 8.95 12.82 6.90
N GLU A 8 8.13 12.05 7.60
CA GLU A 8 7.43 12.51 8.80
C GLU A 8 8.00 11.92 10.08
N ARG A 9 8.36 10.65 10.05
CA ARG A 9 9.02 9.91 11.13
C ARG A 9 10.17 9.14 10.53
N SER A 10 11.26 9.02 11.30
CA SER A 10 12.34 8.12 10.90
C SER A 10 11.96 6.71 11.32
N GLU A 11 11.68 5.89 10.34
CA GLU A 11 11.33 4.47 10.52
C GLU A 11 12.32 3.60 9.74
N SER A 12 12.12 2.32 9.75
CA SER A 12 13.02 1.35 9.10
C SER A 12 13.16 1.57 7.59
N ASP A 13 12.08 1.98 6.92
CA ASP A 13 12.11 2.30 5.48
C ASP A 13 13.01 3.49 5.17
N GLU A 14 12.90 4.59 5.91
CA GLU A 14 13.72 5.79 5.71
C GLU A 14 15.19 5.52 6.03
N SER A 15 15.47 4.75 7.08
CA SER A 15 16.83 4.30 7.43
C SER A 15 17.41 3.38 6.34
N GLY A 16 16.58 2.49 5.81
CA GLY A 16 16.96 1.62 4.69
C GLY A 16 17.22 2.37 3.39
N ILE A 17 16.41 3.38 3.08
CA ILE A 17 16.65 4.27 1.92
C ILE A 17 17.98 5.01 2.11
N LYS A 18 18.29 5.49 3.31
CA LYS A 18 19.57 6.14 3.62
C LYS A 18 20.76 5.21 3.38
N LEU A 19 20.68 3.99 3.91
CA LEU A 19 21.72 2.98 3.72
C LEU A 19 21.94 2.67 2.22
N THR A 20 20.85 2.40 1.51
CA THR A 20 20.91 2.10 0.07
C THR A 20 21.43 3.29 -0.75
N ALA A 21 21.09 4.52 -0.38
CA ALA A 21 21.61 5.71 -1.04
C ALA A 21 23.14 5.84 -0.88
N GLN A 22 23.67 5.52 0.32
CA GLN A 22 25.11 5.48 0.57
C GLN A 22 25.81 4.40 -0.28
N GLU A 23 25.22 3.20 -0.37
CA GLU A 23 25.74 2.10 -1.21
C GLU A 23 25.77 2.46 -2.71
N LEU A 24 24.76 3.22 -3.16
CA LEU A 24 24.66 3.67 -4.57
C LEU A 24 25.44 4.95 -4.86
N GLY A 25 26.07 5.58 -3.88
CA GLY A 25 26.76 6.86 -4.03
C GLY A 25 25.81 8.04 -4.33
N ILE A 26 24.52 7.93 -3.95
CA ILE A 26 23.51 8.97 -4.18
C ILE A 26 23.50 9.94 -3.00
N ASN A 27 23.70 11.24 -3.30
CA ASN A 27 23.60 12.28 -2.30
C ASN A 27 22.12 12.57 -1.94
N LEU A 28 21.73 12.22 -0.72
CA LEU A 28 20.37 12.30 -0.22
C LEU A 28 20.24 13.32 0.92
N THR A 29 19.41 14.33 0.73
CA THR A 29 19.08 15.34 1.76
C THR A 29 17.81 14.94 2.49
N PHE A 30 17.84 14.95 3.83
CA PHE A 30 16.69 14.59 4.67
C PHE A 30 15.88 15.83 5.03
N LEU A 31 14.58 15.85 4.66
CA LEU A 31 13.64 16.94 4.95
C LEU A 31 12.52 16.45 5.88
N PRO A 32 12.51 16.85 7.16
CA PRO A 32 11.52 16.41 8.15
C PRO A 32 10.19 17.18 7.96
N PHE A 33 9.37 16.79 7.00
CA PHE A 33 8.18 17.52 6.56
C PHE A 33 7.22 17.89 7.70
N ARG A 34 7.02 17.00 8.66
CA ARG A 34 6.13 17.25 9.80
C ARG A 34 6.62 18.40 10.73
N LYS A 35 7.90 18.75 10.65
CA LYS A 35 8.53 19.79 11.48
C LYS A 35 8.80 21.09 10.71
N ILE A 36 8.69 21.06 9.38
CA ILE A 36 8.98 22.22 8.53
C ILE A 36 7.79 23.15 8.48
N ALA A 37 8.04 24.43 8.78
CA ALA A 37 7.18 25.54 8.40
C ALA A 37 7.64 26.04 7.03
N LEU A 38 6.73 26.07 6.06
CA LEU A 38 6.94 26.64 4.75
C LEU A 38 6.31 28.03 4.70
N SER A 39 7.11 29.04 4.40
CA SER A 39 6.63 30.39 4.12
C SER A 39 6.75 30.69 2.63
N ILE A 40 5.73 31.31 2.07
CA ILE A 40 5.70 31.76 0.67
C ILE A 40 5.30 33.23 0.61
N SER A 41 5.98 33.99 -0.24
CA SER A 41 5.69 35.39 -0.51
C SER A 41 6.07 35.73 -1.94
N LYS A 42 5.83 36.99 -2.36
CA LYS A 42 6.28 37.45 -3.70
C LYS A 42 7.80 37.44 -3.87
N GLU A 43 8.57 37.48 -2.78
CA GLU A 43 10.04 37.39 -2.79
C GLU A 43 10.54 35.94 -2.91
N GLY A 44 9.67 34.94 -2.79
CA GLY A 44 10.00 33.54 -2.89
C GLY A 44 9.49 32.68 -1.72
N PHE A 45 10.22 31.63 -1.39
CA PHE A 45 9.87 30.74 -0.30
C PHE A 45 10.98 30.52 0.71
N SER A 46 10.61 30.14 1.92
CA SER A 46 11.55 29.62 2.93
C SER A 46 10.98 28.36 3.59
N ALA A 47 11.88 27.47 4.01
CA ALA A 47 11.54 26.20 4.67
C ALA A 47 12.37 26.05 5.94
N LYS A 48 11.74 26.16 7.12
CA LYS A 48 12.45 26.23 8.41
C LYS A 48 11.81 25.31 9.44
N THR A 49 12.65 24.78 10.32
CA THR A 49 12.24 24.16 11.59
C THR A 49 12.72 25.02 12.76
N LYS A 50 12.33 24.69 13.99
CA LYS A 50 12.95 25.30 15.17
C LYS A 50 14.44 24.93 15.19
N GLY A 51 15.30 25.94 14.96
CA GLY A 51 16.76 25.79 15.02
C GLY A 51 17.47 25.36 13.73
N LYS A 52 16.77 25.12 12.61
CA LYS A 52 17.43 24.79 11.34
C LYS A 52 16.67 25.34 10.13
N ASP A 53 17.43 25.96 9.22
CA ASP A 53 16.95 26.46 7.93
C ASP A 53 17.28 25.44 6.83
N TYR A 54 16.25 25.00 6.12
CA TYR A 54 16.34 24.08 5.00
C TYR A 54 16.13 24.75 3.64
N THR A 55 16.00 26.08 3.61
CA THR A 55 15.65 26.83 2.39
C THR A 55 16.64 26.57 1.25
N ASN A 56 17.94 26.69 1.53
CA ASN A 56 18.96 26.43 0.51
C ASN A 56 19.02 24.97 0.11
N ALA A 57 18.95 24.05 1.07
CA ALA A 57 18.92 22.62 0.78
C ALA A 57 17.73 22.26 -0.13
N LEU A 58 16.56 22.87 0.10
CA LEU A 58 15.40 22.67 -0.77
C LEU A 58 15.55 23.36 -2.11
N LYS A 59 16.18 24.55 -2.18
CA LYS A 59 16.51 25.22 -3.46
C LYS A 59 17.40 24.34 -4.35
N ASP A 60 18.42 23.72 -3.77
CA ASP A 60 19.41 22.87 -4.45
C ASP A 60 18.87 21.47 -4.81
N THR A 61 17.72 21.10 -4.25
CA THR A 61 17.04 19.83 -4.54
C THR A 61 16.38 19.89 -5.92
N ALA A 62 16.60 18.87 -6.74
CA ALA A 62 15.96 18.72 -8.06
C ALA A 62 14.81 17.70 -8.03
N ALA A 63 14.95 16.61 -7.29
CA ALA A 63 13.92 15.61 -7.11
C ALA A 63 13.65 15.29 -5.64
N VAL A 64 12.41 14.91 -5.34
CA VAL A 64 11.95 14.59 -4.00
C VAL A 64 11.34 13.20 -3.96
N LEU A 65 11.88 12.35 -3.09
CA LEU A 65 11.24 11.11 -2.66
C LEU A 65 10.26 11.44 -1.53
N ASN A 66 8.97 11.33 -1.80
CA ASN A 66 7.95 11.67 -0.82
C ASN A 66 7.54 10.44 0.00
N ARG A 67 8.00 10.37 1.23
CA ARG A 67 7.73 9.30 2.20
C ARG A 67 6.87 9.77 3.38
N ALA A 68 6.06 10.82 3.21
CA ALA A 68 5.10 11.21 4.23
C ALA A 68 4.08 10.09 4.47
N GLN A 69 3.95 9.63 5.72
CA GLN A 69 3.09 8.48 6.06
C GLN A 69 1.61 8.80 5.93
N SER A 70 1.20 10.00 6.29
CA SER A 70 -0.20 10.44 6.11
C SER A 70 -0.51 10.67 4.64
N LYS A 71 -1.51 9.96 4.10
CA LYS A 71 -1.96 10.13 2.69
C LYS A 71 -2.29 11.59 2.36
N ASN A 72 -2.99 12.30 3.25
CA ASN A 72 -3.32 13.72 3.08
C ASN A 72 -2.06 14.60 2.97
N ARG A 73 -1.13 14.45 3.92
CA ARG A 73 0.10 15.24 3.91
C ARG A 73 1.02 14.83 2.76
N ARG A 74 1.03 13.57 2.35
CA ARG A 74 1.82 13.11 1.20
C ARG A 74 1.32 13.74 -0.10
N LEU A 75 0.02 13.75 -0.34
CA LEU A 75 -0.57 14.45 -1.49
C LEU A 75 -0.22 15.94 -1.47
N GLN A 76 -0.43 16.60 -0.33
CA GLN A 76 -0.11 18.03 -0.18
C GLN A 76 1.38 18.30 -0.36
N ALA A 77 2.25 17.44 0.16
CA ALA A 77 3.69 17.57 0.03
C ALA A 77 4.17 17.45 -1.42
N SER A 78 3.70 16.44 -2.18
CA SER A 78 4.01 16.32 -3.60
C SER A 78 3.56 17.55 -4.36
N TYR A 79 2.34 18.02 -4.14
CA TYR A 79 1.83 19.23 -4.79
C TYR A 79 2.68 20.48 -4.48
N ILE A 80 3.02 20.70 -3.21
CA ILE A 80 3.89 21.82 -2.80
C ILE A 80 5.25 21.74 -3.50
N MET A 81 5.88 20.58 -3.49
CA MET A 81 7.21 20.41 -4.10
C MET A 81 7.17 20.65 -5.61
N GLU A 82 6.13 20.21 -6.30
CA GLU A 82 5.92 20.46 -7.73
C GLU A 82 5.71 21.95 -8.03
N MET A 83 4.93 22.65 -7.20
CA MET A 83 4.76 24.11 -7.32
C MET A 83 6.06 24.88 -7.05
N LEU A 84 6.99 24.32 -6.28
CA LEU A 84 8.34 24.85 -6.09
C LEU A 84 9.31 24.41 -7.22
N GLY A 85 8.80 23.82 -8.30
CA GLY A 85 9.59 23.41 -9.47
C GLY A 85 10.40 22.13 -9.26
N LYS A 86 10.10 21.33 -8.23
CA LYS A 86 10.76 20.06 -7.96
C LYS A 86 10.05 18.91 -8.64
N LYS A 87 10.80 17.91 -9.11
CA LYS A 87 10.21 16.63 -9.55
C LYS A 87 9.91 15.76 -8.33
N THR A 88 8.77 15.08 -8.31
CA THR A 88 8.39 14.21 -7.18
C THR A 88 8.23 12.76 -7.62
N LEU A 89 8.67 11.85 -6.80
CA LEU A 89 8.39 10.42 -6.92
C LEU A 89 7.65 9.96 -5.63
N ASN A 90 6.36 9.63 -5.72
CA ASN A 90 5.44 9.78 -6.83
C ASN A 90 4.90 11.21 -6.95
N SER A 91 4.41 11.57 -8.14
CA SER A 91 3.83 12.90 -8.40
C SER A 91 2.53 13.12 -7.63
N SER A 92 2.14 14.39 -7.46
CA SER A 92 0.85 14.75 -6.83
C SER A 92 -0.36 14.15 -7.55
N LYS A 93 -0.29 13.98 -8.88
CA LYS A 93 -1.31 13.30 -9.68
C LYS A 93 -1.48 11.83 -9.28
N ILE A 94 -0.37 11.12 -9.09
CA ILE A 94 -0.36 9.73 -8.63
C ILE A 94 -0.86 9.65 -7.19
N GLU A 95 -0.39 10.54 -6.31
CA GLU A 95 -0.84 10.59 -4.91
C GLU A 95 -2.35 10.86 -4.81
N PHE A 96 -2.89 11.71 -5.67
CA PHE A 96 -4.33 11.98 -5.75
C PHE A 96 -5.14 10.74 -6.14
N ILE A 97 -4.64 9.94 -7.10
CA ILE A 97 -5.30 8.70 -7.51
C ILE A 97 -5.23 7.67 -6.38
N CYS A 98 -4.05 7.43 -5.82
CA CYS A 98 -3.82 6.40 -4.79
C CYS A 98 -4.32 6.80 -3.39
N TYR A 99 -4.65 8.07 -3.17
CA TYR A 99 -5.31 8.53 -1.95
C TYR A 99 -6.64 7.82 -1.71
N SER A 100 -7.42 7.64 -2.78
CA SER A 100 -8.77 7.09 -2.77
C SER A 100 -8.81 5.71 -3.41
N LYS A 101 -9.42 4.75 -2.72
CA LYS A 101 -9.67 3.41 -3.28
C LYS A 101 -10.57 3.49 -4.50
N LEU A 102 -11.63 4.29 -4.43
CA LEU A 102 -12.55 4.51 -5.54
C LEU A 102 -11.83 5.05 -6.78
N ARG A 103 -11.00 6.10 -6.62
CA ARG A 103 -10.26 6.68 -7.74
C ARG A 103 -9.32 5.66 -8.38
N THR A 104 -8.57 4.91 -7.55
CA THR A 104 -7.72 3.82 -8.04
C THR A 104 -8.53 2.82 -8.87
N LEU A 105 -9.66 2.35 -8.35
CA LEU A 105 -10.50 1.36 -9.03
C LEU A 105 -11.13 1.91 -10.31
N LEU A 106 -11.57 3.17 -10.33
CA LEU A 106 -12.10 3.83 -11.54
C LEU A 106 -11.06 3.91 -12.66
N HIS A 107 -9.78 4.21 -12.32
CA HIS A 107 -8.71 4.20 -13.31
C HIS A 107 -8.45 2.79 -13.86
N LEU A 108 -8.45 1.76 -13.00
CA LEU A 108 -8.25 0.38 -13.42
C LEU A 108 -9.42 -0.14 -14.25
N TRP A 109 -10.65 0.13 -13.82
CA TRP A 109 -11.87 -0.23 -14.53
C TRP A 109 -11.92 0.35 -15.94
N LYS A 110 -11.58 1.63 -16.09
CA LYS A 110 -11.59 2.32 -17.39
C LYS A 110 -10.67 1.65 -18.43
N GLU A 111 -9.60 1.01 -17.99
CA GLU A 111 -8.65 0.28 -18.84
C GLU A 111 -8.96 -1.24 -18.93
N GLY A 112 -10.13 -1.66 -18.44
CA GLY A 112 -10.57 -3.06 -18.46
C GLY A 112 -9.73 -3.99 -17.60
N LEU A 113 -9.15 -3.48 -16.52
CA LEU A 113 -8.39 -4.28 -15.56
C LEU A 113 -9.33 -4.95 -14.55
N PRO A 114 -9.03 -6.18 -14.11
CA PRO A 114 -9.89 -6.91 -13.18
C PRO A 114 -9.88 -6.25 -11.79
N ILE A 115 -11.06 -5.85 -11.34
CA ILE A 115 -11.32 -5.25 -10.03
C ILE A 115 -12.52 -5.96 -9.38
N PRO A 116 -12.67 -5.92 -8.04
CA PRO A 116 -13.91 -6.36 -7.41
C PRO A 116 -15.09 -5.51 -7.88
N LYS A 117 -16.28 -6.09 -7.99
CA LYS A 117 -17.51 -5.32 -8.17
C LYS A 117 -17.59 -4.29 -7.03
N THR A 118 -17.72 -3.03 -7.38
CA THR A 118 -17.62 -1.90 -6.44
C THR A 118 -18.80 -0.97 -6.64
N VAL A 119 -19.48 -0.65 -5.55
CA VAL A 119 -20.57 0.31 -5.48
C VAL A 119 -20.13 1.48 -4.62
N PHE A 120 -20.32 2.68 -5.09
CA PHE A 120 -20.07 3.91 -4.34
C PHE A 120 -21.36 4.66 -4.12
N VAL A 121 -21.68 4.95 -2.88
CA VAL A 121 -22.83 5.76 -2.50
C VAL A 121 -22.32 7.04 -1.84
N PRO A 122 -22.47 8.21 -2.49
CA PRO A 122 -22.17 9.49 -1.86
C PRO A 122 -23.13 9.72 -0.69
N CYS A 123 -22.61 10.10 0.45
CA CYS A 123 -23.40 10.40 1.63
C CYS A 123 -22.66 11.37 2.57
N ASP A 124 -23.41 12.07 3.40
CA ASP A 124 -22.90 12.98 4.41
C ASP A 124 -22.80 12.33 5.79
N ALA A 125 -22.12 13.00 6.70
CA ALA A 125 -22.14 12.63 8.10
C ALA A 125 -23.55 12.82 8.70
N SER A 126 -23.96 11.88 9.57
CA SER A 126 -25.34 11.81 10.11
C SER A 126 -25.86 13.10 10.78
N ASP A 127 -24.93 13.92 11.32
CA ASP A 127 -25.30 15.14 12.02
C ASP A 127 -25.84 16.24 11.11
N PHE A 128 -25.55 16.21 9.81
CA PHE A 128 -26.09 17.11 8.82
C PHE A 128 -27.44 16.69 8.27
N MET A 129 -27.89 15.47 8.58
CA MET A 129 -29.11 14.88 8.01
C MET A 129 -30.40 15.33 8.71
N LYS A 130 -30.35 16.05 9.81
CA LYS A 130 -31.55 16.45 10.58
C LYS A 130 -32.58 17.27 9.80
N ASN A 131 -32.15 17.93 8.73
CA ASN A 131 -33.02 18.72 7.84
C ASN A 131 -32.90 18.29 6.39
N GLY A 132 -32.25 17.13 6.09
CA GLY A 132 -31.86 16.75 4.76
C GLY A 132 -33.02 16.17 3.95
N ARG A 133 -33.34 16.82 2.88
CA ARG A 133 -34.00 16.21 1.74
C ARG A 133 -32.90 15.65 0.85
N GLU A 134 -33.11 14.46 0.27
CA GLU A 134 -32.21 13.87 -0.72
C GLU A 134 -30.89 13.25 -0.20
N ILE A 135 -30.81 12.90 1.08
CA ILE A 135 -29.63 12.24 1.63
C ILE A 135 -29.99 10.79 1.99
N HIS A 136 -29.17 9.85 1.53
CA HIS A 136 -29.34 8.45 1.86
C HIS A 136 -29.08 8.20 3.36
N ASN A 137 -30.05 7.62 4.06
CA ASN A 137 -29.83 7.06 5.39
C ASN A 137 -29.15 5.70 5.26
N GLU A 138 -28.76 5.08 6.38
CA GLU A 138 -28.04 3.81 6.40
C GLU A 138 -28.83 2.65 5.77
N LYS A 139 -30.16 2.68 5.87
CA LYS A 139 -31.03 1.65 5.28
C LYS A 139 -31.09 1.81 3.76
N ASP A 140 -31.24 3.05 3.28
CA ASP A 140 -31.22 3.36 1.84
C ASP A 140 -29.88 2.97 1.21
N ILE A 141 -28.76 3.27 1.88
CA ILE A 141 -27.42 2.86 1.43
C ILE A 141 -27.31 1.33 1.40
N ALA A 142 -27.82 0.64 2.43
CA ALA A 142 -27.80 -0.82 2.48
C ALA A 142 -28.63 -1.42 1.33
N ASP A 143 -29.80 -0.85 1.02
CA ASP A 143 -30.65 -1.28 -0.10
C ASP A 143 -29.92 -1.13 -1.44
N LEU A 144 -29.36 0.04 -1.72
CA LEU A 144 -28.58 0.29 -2.94
C LEU A 144 -27.40 -0.66 -3.08
N LEU A 145 -26.70 -0.98 -1.99
CA LEU A 145 -25.60 -1.94 -2.02
C LEU A 145 -26.08 -3.36 -2.31
N GLN A 146 -27.22 -3.76 -1.73
CA GLN A 146 -27.79 -5.11 -1.92
C GLN A 146 -28.43 -5.29 -3.32
N GLU A 147 -28.91 -4.25 -3.96
CA GLU A 147 -29.36 -4.30 -5.36
C GLU A 147 -28.23 -4.69 -6.31
N GLU A 148 -27.00 -4.30 -5.99
CA GLU A 148 -25.85 -4.51 -6.85
C GLU A 148 -24.95 -5.68 -6.43
N ILE A 149 -24.85 -5.98 -5.12
CA ILE A 149 -23.96 -7.00 -4.57
C ILE A 149 -24.75 -7.97 -3.70
N SER A 150 -24.62 -9.27 -3.95
CA SER A 150 -25.29 -10.29 -3.12
C SER A 150 -24.73 -10.29 -1.69
N LEU A 151 -25.65 -10.15 -0.72
CA LEU A 151 -25.32 -10.20 0.69
C LEU A 151 -24.98 -11.62 1.15
N ASP A 152 -25.51 -12.65 0.50
CA ASP A 152 -25.24 -14.06 0.80
C ASP A 152 -23.75 -14.42 0.61
N GLU A 153 -23.09 -13.76 -0.35
CA GLU A 153 -21.64 -13.89 -0.56
C GLU A 153 -20.83 -13.00 0.37
N GLY A 154 -21.44 -11.97 0.94
CA GLY A 154 -20.84 -10.97 1.80
C GLY A 154 -20.51 -9.67 1.10
N ILE A 155 -20.75 -8.55 1.78
CA ILE A 155 -20.41 -7.20 1.32
C ILE A 155 -19.29 -6.63 2.20
N VAL A 156 -18.20 -6.17 1.57
CA VAL A 156 -17.09 -5.53 2.28
C VAL A 156 -17.23 -4.02 2.21
N ILE A 157 -17.48 -3.39 3.35
CA ILE A 157 -17.54 -1.93 3.49
C ILE A 157 -16.16 -1.39 3.79
N LYS A 158 -15.76 -0.32 3.10
CA LYS A 158 -14.43 0.30 3.24
C LYS A 158 -14.52 1.81 3.31
N ALA A 159 -13.69 2.41 4.18
CA ALA A 159 -13.39 3.83 4.07
C ALA A 159 -12.55 4.09 2.80
N ASP A 160 -12.92 5.06 2.01
CA ASP A 160 -12.26 5.37 0.73
C ASP A 160 -10.77 5.70 0.90
N ALA A 161 -10.42 6.54 1.87
CA ALA A 161 -9.03 6.94 2.16
C ALA A 161 -8.37 6.19 3.33
N GLY A 162 -9.00 5.15 3.86
CA GLY A 162 -8.50 4.38 5.01
C GLY A 162 -7.17 3.65 4.75
N THR A 163 -6.39 3.45 5.81
CA THR A 163 -5.09 2.73 5.79
C THR A 163 -5.05 1.64 6.87
N HIS A 164 -4.08 0.73 6.78
CA HIS A 164 -3.81 -0.32 7.77
C HIS A 164 -4.99 -1.28 8.05
N GLY A 165 -5.91 -1.44 7.11
CA GLY A 165 -7.11 -2.29 7.33
C GLY A 165 -8.13 -1.72 8.32
N LYS A 166 -7.95 -0.47 8.77
CA LYS A 166 -8.94 0.23 9.60
C LYS A 166 -10.19 0.54 8.78
N MET A 167 -11.35 0.41 9.41
CA MET A 167 -12.65 0.64 8.76
C MET A 167 -12.83 -0.21 7.48
N ILE A 168 -12.42 -1.47 7.55
CA ILE A 168 -12.75 -2.51 6.58
C ILE A 168 -13.57 -3.56 7.32
N MET A 169 -14.83 -3.68 6.96
CA MET A 169 -15.80 -4.54 7.63
C MET A 169 -16.46 -5.47 6.62
N LEU A 170 -16.67 -6.71 7.01
CA LEU A 170 -17.43 -7.71 6.26
C LEU A 170 -18.81 -7.84 6.87
N SER A 171 -19.84 -7.72 6.06
CA SER A 171 -21.23 -7.88 6.43
C SER A 171 -21.83 -9.08 5.69
N LYS A 172 -22.47 -9.99 6.43
CA LYS A 172 -23.13 -11.20 5.89
C LYS A 172 -24.64 -11.20 6.11
N ASN A 173 -25.16 -10.22 6.82
CA ASN A 173 -26.58 -9.98 6.99
C ASN A 173 -26.87 -8.48 7.00
N ARG A 174 -28.15 -8.11 6.93
CA ARG A 174 -28.59 -6.73 6.81
C ARG A 174 -28.23 -5.88 8.03
N GLU A 175 -28.32 -6.43 9.22
CA GLU A 175 -28.01 -5.75 10.47
C GLU A 175 -26.52 -5.37 10.53
N GLU A 176 -25.64 -6.32 10.21
CA GLU A 176 -24.19 -6.08 10.11
C GLU A 176 -23.88 -5.02 9.03
N LEU A 177 -24.59 -5.07 7.90
CA LEU A 177 -24.39 -4.11 6.81
C LEU A 177 -24.72 -2.68 7.24
N ILE A 178 -25.88 -2.48 7.89
CA ILE A 178 -26.29 -1.19 8.42
C ILE A 178 -25.29 -0.69 9.49
N ALA A 179 -24.86 -1.55 10.41
CA ALA A 179 -23.87 -1.21 11.42
C ALA A 179 -22.51 -0.82 10.79
N SER A 180 -22.05 -1.56 9.77
CA SER A 180 -20.82 -1.27 9.04
C SER A 180 -20.89 0.06 8.30
N ILE A 181 -22.02 0.39 7.68
CA ILE A 181 -22.27 1.67 7.02
C ILE A 181 -22.21 2.79 8.06
N GLN A 182 -22.87 2.63 9.19
CA GLN A 182 -22.92 3.63 10.26
C GLN A 182 -21.51 3.94 10.82
N GLU A 183 -20.67 2.90 11.01
CA GLU A 183 -19.29 3.06 11.48
C GLU A 183 -18.38 3.70 10.43
N THR A 184 -18.65 3.48 9.13
CA THR A 184 -17.81 3.94 8.01
C THR A 184 -18.27 5.28 7.42
N LYS A 185 -19.30 5.90 7.96
CA LYS A 185 -19.84 7.20 7.48
C LYS A 185 -18.76 8.26 7.30
N PRO A 186 -19.04 9.28 6.49
CA PRO A 186 -18.10 10.36 6.22
C PRO A 186 -17.46 10.96 7.47
N SER A 187 -16.17 11.10 7.40
CA SER A 187 -15.29 11.59 8.45
C SER A 187 -14.06 12.22 7.81
N ILE A 188 -13.11 12.68 8.61
CA ILE A 188 -11.81 13.19 8.10
C ILE A 188 -11.10 12.18 7.19
N ILE A 189 -11.27 10.88 7.42
CA ILE A 189 -10.61 9.82 6.63
C ILE A 189 -11.51 9.20 5.56
N ASN A 190 -12.80 9.51 5.57
CA ASN A 190 -13.79 9.05 4.58
C ASN A 190 -14.75 10.21 4.24
N PRO A 191 -14.29 11.25 3.54
CA PRO A 191 -15.05 12.51 3.45
C PRO A 191 -16.19 12.49 2.45
N VAL A 192 -16.32 11.50 1.57
CA VAL A 192 -17.19 11.61 0.38
C VAL A 192 -18.27 10.54 0.26
N GLY A 193 -18.25 9.46 1.03
CA GLY A 193 -19.28 8.44 0.93
C GLY A 193 -18.84 7.05 1.34
N ILE A 194 -19.68 6.08 1.05
CA ILE A 194 -19.48 4.66 1.36
C ILE A 194 -19.01 3.93 0.11
N VAL A 195 -17.97 3.11 0.26
CA VAL A 195 -17.52 2.15 -0.75
C VAL A 195 -17.88 0.75 -0.30
N GLY A 196 -18.80 0.11 -1.02
CA GLY A 196 -19.14 -1.31 -0.85
C GLY A 196 -18.51 -2.15 -1.96
N GLN A 197 -17.98 -3.30 -1.62
CA GLN A 197 -17.37 -4.23 -2.58
C GLN A 197 -17.88 -5.65 -2.36
N GLU A 198 -17.97 -6.42 -3.44
CA GLU A 198 -18.16 -7.86 -3.31
C GLU A 198 -17.01 -8.48 -2.50
N LEU A 199 -17.31 -9.49 -1.72
CA LEU A 199 -16.29 -10.29 -1.06
C LEU A 199 -15.59 -11.16 -2.10
N ILE A 200 -14.33 -10.88 -2.40
CA ILE A 200 -13.53 -11.81 -3.20
C ILE A 200 -13.26 -13.06 -2.37
N GLN A 201 -13.70 -14.19 -2.86
CA GLN A 201 -13.48 -15.50 -2.26
C GLN A 201 -12.01 -15.90 -2.42
N LYS A 202 -11.11 -15.07 -1.85
CA LYS A 202 -9.69 -15.37 -1.77
C LYS A 202 -9.49 -16.52 -0.77
N TRP A 203 -8.43 -17.26 -0.97
CA TRP A 203 -8.02 -18.24 0.03
C TRP A 203 -7.48 -17.53 1.29
N PHE A 204 -6.51 -18.08 1.98
CA PHE A 204 -5.94 -17.50 3.20
C PHE A 204 -4.96 -16.35 2.96
N TYR A 205 -4.65 -15.97 1.72
CA TYR A 205 -3.64 -14.97 1.38
C TYR A 205 -4.14 -13.91 0.38
N ASP A 206 -3.42 -12.80 0.33
CA ASP A 206 -3.41 -11.83 -0.77
C ASP A 206 -1.97 -11.53 -1.20
N LEU A 207 -1.81 -10.81 -2.30
CA LEU A 207 -0.51 -10.50 -2.90
C LEU A 207 -0.23 -9.00 -2.85
N ARG A 208 1.00 -8.65 -2.46
CA ARG A 208 1.57 -7.32 -2.67
C ARG A 208 2.65 -7.40 -3.74
N ILE A 209 2.39 -6.76 -4.86
CA ILE A 209 3.20 -6.83 -6.08
C ILE A 209 3.85 -5.46 -6.31
N ILE A 210 5.18 -5.40 -6.42
CA ILE A 210 5.89 -4.15 -6.68
C ILE A 210 6.05 -3.96 -8.18
N VAL A 211 5.67 -2.78 -8.64
CA VAL A 211 5.86 -2.32 -10.02
C VAL A 211 6.49 -0.93 -10.02
N SER A 212 7.40 -0.67 -10.94
CA SER A 212 8.08 0.62 -11.03
C SER A 212 8.43 1.00 -12.46
N LYS A 213 8.68 2.28 -12.68
CA LYS A 213 9.20 2.84 -13.94
C LYS A 213 10.22 3.92 -13.63
N GLU A 214 11.35 3.88 -14.29
CA GLU A 214 12.31 4.97 -14.40
C GLU A 214 12.03 5.77 -15.68
N LYS A 215 12.36 7.05 -15.71
CA LYS A 215 12.25 7.91 -16.92
C LYS A 215 13.04 7.27 -18.07
N GLY A 216 12.45 7.24 -19.24
CA GLY A 216 13.07 6.66 -20.43
C GLY A 216 13.12 5.13 -20.49
N LYS A 217 12.71 4.42 -19.44
CA LYS A 217 12.70 2.96 -19.40
C LYS A 217 11.29 2.37 -19.46
N GLN A 218 11.20 1.09 -19.85
CA GLN A 218 9.95 0.35 -19.77
C GLN A 218 9.63 0.04 -18.30
N PRO A 219 8.34 0.03 -17.93
CA PRO A 219 7.93 -0.39 -16.60
C PRO A 219 8.32 -1.84 -16.29
N VAL A 220 8.67 -2.07 -15.04
CA VAL A 220 9.08 -3.38 -14.54
C VAL A 220 8.13 -3.82 -13.43
N CYS A 221 7.67 -5.07 -13.49
CA CYS A 221 7.08 -5.78 -12.37
C CYS A 221 8.09 -6.81 -11.87
N TYR A 222 8.30 -6.87 -10.57
CA TYR A 222 9.19 -7.86 -9.99
C TYR A 222 8.48 -9.21 -9.91
N HIS A 223 9.18 -10.28 -10.35
CA HIS A 223 8.60 -11.62 -10.52
C HIS A 223 8.29 -12.33 -9.21
N THR A 224 8.73 -11.79 -8.07
CA THR A 224 8.41 -12.30 -6.74
C THR A 224 7.57 -11.28 -6.00
N ALA A 225 6.38 -11.69 -5.58
CA ALA A 225 5.49 -10.90 -4.73
C ALA A 225 5.61 -11.30 -3.26
N MET A 226 5.17 -10.42 -2.38
CA MET A 226 4.90 -10.77 -1.00
C MET A 226 3.47 -11.26 -0.86
N ALA A 227 3.28 -12.54 -0.53
CA ALA A 227 2.00 -13.07 -0.10
C ALA A 227 1.82 -12.80 1.40
N ARG A 228 0.67 -12.23 1.78
CA ARG A 228 0.32 -11.94 3.17
C ARG A 228 -0.78 -12.92 3.59
N ALA A 229 -0.49 -13.78 4.54
CA ALA A 229 -1.43 -14.81 4.99
C ALA A 229 -2.21 -14.35 6.22
N GLY A 230 -3.53 -14.31 6.12
CA GLY A 230 -4.44 -14.02 7.24
C GLY A 230 -4.60 -15.24 8.14
N ILE A 231 -4.32 -15.07 9.43
CA ILE A 231 -4.43 -16.14 10.42
C ILE A 231 -5.68 -15.98 11.28
N LYS A 232 -6.08 -14.73 11.53
CA LYS A 232 -7.13 -14.40 12.52
C LYS A 232 -8.48 -14.08 11.90
N ASP A 233 -8.49 -13.37 10.77
CA ASP A 233 -9.71 -12.98 10.07
C ASP A 233 -9.45 -12.86 8.56
N PHE A 234 -10.44 -12.40 7.80
CA PHE A 234 -10.35 -12.26 6.35
C PHE A 234 -9.33 -11.20 5.88
N ARG A 235 -8.86 -10.31 6.77
CA ARG A 235 -7.88 -9.26 6.44
C ARG A 235 -6.46 -9.81 6.53
N THR A 236 -5.64 -9.48 5.57
CA THR A 236 -4.27 -10.01 5.41
C THR A 236 -3.18 -8.97 5.65
N ASN A 237 -3.53 -7.78 6.14
CA ASN A 237 -2.57 -6.72 6.40
C ASN A 237 -1.50 -7.15 7.42
N THR A 238 -0.23 -6.90 7.10
CA THR A 238 0.91 -7.22 7.99
C THR A 238 0.86 -6.50 9.32
N PHE A 239 0.23 -5.32 9.37
CA PHE A 239 -0.02 -4.58 10.61
C PHE A 239 -0.84 -5.37 11.65
N LEU A 240 -1.64 -6.33 11.21
CA LEU A 240 -2.43 -7.22 12.10
C LEU A 240 -1.62 -8.42 12.61
N GLY A 241 -0.31 -8.48 12.35
CA GLY A 241 0.56 -9.58 12.76
C GLY A 241 0.46 -10.82 11.85
N ASN A 242 -0.07 -10.67 10.65
CA ASN A 242 -0.18 -11.74 9.67
C ASN A 242 1.19 -12.17 9.13
N LEU A 243 1.26 -13.43 8.71
CA LEU A 243 2.47 -14.02 8.15
C LEU A 243 2.75 -13.51 6.74
N VAL A 244 4.01 -13.59 6.33
CA VAL A 244 4.44 -13.20 5.00
C VAL A 244 5.28 -14.30 4.35
N PHE A 245 5.03 -14.51 3.06
CA PHE A 245 5.71 -15.52 2.24
C PHE A 245 6.12 -14.88 0.91
N ASP A 246 7.21 -15.35 0.31
CA ASP A 246 7.48 -15.03 -1.08
C ASP A 246 6.65 -15.93 -2.00
N ALA A 247 6.23 -15.36 -3.12
CA ALA A 247 5.49 -16.09 -4.13
C ALA A 247 5.96 -15.69 -5.52
N LYS A 248 6.39 -16.68 -6.32
CA LYS A 248 6.74 -16.48 -7.71
C LYS A 248 5.47 -16.22 -8.54
N LEU A 249 5.51 -15.17 -9.34
CA LEU A 249 4.37 -14.76 -10.17
C LEU A 249 4.44 -15.40 -11.58
N PRO A 250 3.34 -15.95 -12.09
CA PRO A 250 3.20 -16.30 -13.49
C PRO A 250 3.37 -15.08 -14.39
N LEU A 251 3.89 -15.27 -15.60
CA LEU A 251 4.12 -14.18 -16.56
C LEU A 251 2.85 -13.39 -16.90
N SER A 252 1.70 -14.05 -16.94
CA SER A 252 0.40 -13.39 -17.15
C SER A 252 0.08 -12.38 -16.04
N VAL A 253 0.36 -12.73 -14.77
CA VAL A 253 0.18 -11.86 -13.61
C VAL A 253 1.17 -10.69 -13.65
N VAL A 254 2.43 -10.96 -14.01
CA VAL A 254 3.46 -9.92 -14.20
C VAL A 254 3.02 -8.90 -15.25
N ASN A 255 2.57 -9.36 -16.42
CA ASN A 255 2.11 -8.49 -17.51
C ASN A 255 0.89 -7.66 -17.12
N LEU A 256 -0.06 -8.28 -16.41
CA LEU A 256 -1.25 -7.60 -15.90
C LEU A 256 -0.89 -6.52 -14.87
N SER A 257 0.06 -6.81 -13.98
CA SER A 257 0.57 -5.86 -12.99
C SER A 257 1.31 -4.67 -13.64
N VAL A 258 2.09 -4.93 -14.70
CA VAL A 258 2.70 -3.86 -15.51
C VAL A 258 1.64 -2.99 -16.15
N LYS A 259 0.55 -3.56 -16.69
CA LYS A 259 -0.57 -2.81 -17.25
C LYS A 259 -1.23 -1.94 -16.17
N CYS A 260 -1.45 -2.46 -14.96
CA CYS A 260 -1.92 -1.72 -13.80
C CYS A 260 -1.03 -0.50 -13.50
N GLY A 261 0.27 -0.71 -13.37
CA GLY A 261 1.23 0.36 -13.10
C GLY A 261 1.24 1.43 -14.21
N LYS A 262 1.18 1.03 -15.49
CA LYS A 262 1.06 1.96 -16.63
C LYS A 262 -0.21 2.80 -16.56
N THR A 263 -1.32 2.19 -16.18
CA THR A 263 -2.62 2.88 -16.04
C THR A 263 -2.56 3.95 -14.95
N LEU A 264 -2.09 3.60 -13.77
CA LEU A 264 -2.02 4.51 -12.63
C LEU A 264 -0.93 5.58 -12.77
N GLY A 265 0.18 5.22 -13.41
CA GLY A 265 1.32 6.10 -13.65
C GLY A 265 1.27 6.84 -15.00
N LYS A 266 0.13 6.83 -15.70
CA LYS A 266 -0.04 7.48 -17.02
C LYS A 266 0.42 8.94 -16.96
N ASP A 267 1.15 9.36 -17.98
CA ASP A 267 1.71 10.70 -18.14
C ASP A 267 2.79 11.08 -17.09
N ASN A 268 3.32 10.10 -16.34
CA ASN A 268 4.43 10.32 -15.42
C ASN A 268 5.69 9.63 -15.92
N ASP A 269 6.81 10.33 -15.83
CA ASP A 269 8.11 9.85 -16.31
C ASP A 269 8.62 8.68 -15.46
N ALA A 270 8.51 8.79 -14.14
CA ALA A 270 8.90 7.75 -13.19
C ALA A 270 7.83 7.58 -12.12
N TRP A 271 7.68 6.34 -11.63
CA TRP A 271 6.72 5.99 -10.59
C TRP A 271 7.01 4.62 -9.95
N ILE A 272 6.46 4.40 -8.78
CA ILE A 272 6.49 3.12 -8.09
C ILE A 272 5.15 2.87 -7.38
N PHE A 273 4.68 1.61 -7.42
CA PHE A 273 3.49 1.17 -6.70
C PHE A 273 3.73 -0.17 -6.03
N ALA A 274 3.08 -0.36 -4.88
CA ALA A 274 2.70 -1.69 -4.43
C ALA A 274 1.22 -1.91 -4.76
N LEU A 275 0.96 -2.85 -5.65
CA LEU A 275 -0.38 -3.27 -6.03
C LEU A 275 -0.82 -4.38 -5.08
N ASP A 276 -1.98 -4.21 -4.44
CA ASP A 276 -2.57 -5.24 -3.61
C ASP A 276 -3.61 -5.99 -4.45
N ALA A 277 -3.42 -7.31 -4.59
CA ALA A 277 -4.22 -8.17 -5.44
C ALA A 277 -4.71 -9.41 -4.68
N MET A 278 -5.87 -9.92 -5.07
CA MET A 278 -6.46 -11.16 -4.56
C MET A 278 -6.65 -12.15 -5.69
N VAL A 279 -6.47 -13.43 -5.39
CA VAL A 279 -6.82 -14.51 -6.32
C VAL A 279 -8.18 -15.06 -5.90
N ASN A 280 -9.18 -14.95 -6.79
CA ASN A 280 -10.51 -15.47 -6.53
C ASN A 280 -10.54 -16.99 -6.75
N VAL A 281 -10.85 -17.73 -5.70
CA VAL A 281 -10.86 -19.22 -5.71
C VAL A 281 -12.26 -19.80 -5.52
N LYS A 282 -13.31 -19.09 -6.00
CA LYS A 282 -14.73 -19.46 -5.83
C LYS A 282 -15.04 -20.97 -6.02
N GLU A 283 -14.33 -21.63 -6.89
CA GLU A 283 -14.58 -23.05 -7.21
C GLU A 283 -13.92 -24.03 -6.22
N ASN A 284 -13.02 -23.55 -5.36
CA ASN A 284 -12.29 -24.38 -4.38
C ASN A 284 -12.83 -24.16 -2.95
N LYS A 285 -14.10 -24.50 -2.73
CA LYS A 285 -14.78 -24.31 -1.43
C LYS A 285 -14.27 -25.16 -0.25
N ASN A 286 -13.34 -26.09 -0.46
CA ASN A 286 -12.75 -26.90 0.63
C ASN A 286 -11.61 -26.13 1.32
N MET A 287 -11.97 -25.05 2.00
CA MET A 287 -11.01 -24.16 2.68
C MET A 287 -10.81 -24.51 4.17
N ASP A 288 -11.57 -25.43 4.72
CA ASP A 288 -11.37 -26.03 6.04
C ASP A 288 -10.32 -27.15 6.01
N ASP A 289 -9.14 -26.79 5.47
CA ASP A 289 -8.01 -27.70 5.41
C ASP A 289 -7.28 -27.68 6.76
N ALA A 290 -7.65 -28.60 7.65
CA ALA A 290 -7.01 -28.76 8.95
C ALA A 290 -5.46 -28.91 8.84
N PRO A 291 -4.90 -29.63 7.85
CA PRO A 291 -3.46 -29.63 7.56
C PRO A 291 -2.89 -28.24 7.30
N LEU A 292 -3.52 -27.43 6.44
CA LEU A 292 -3.04 -26.08 6.14
C LEU A 292 -3.05 -25.17 7.38
N LYS A 293 -4.11 -25.24 8.18
CA LYS A 293 -4.20 -24.50 9.44
C LYS A 293 -3.08 -24.88 10.40
N SER A 294 -2.80 -26.18 10.52
CA SER A 294 -1.68 -26.68 11.34
C SER A 294 -0.33 -26.16 10.85
N GLU A 295 -0.11 -26.12 9.53
CA GLU A 295 1.14 -25.55 8.94
C GLU A 295 1.25 -24.05 9.17
N LEU A 296 0.15 -23.29 9.04
CA LEU A 296 0.12 -21.86 9.35
C LEU A 296 0.44 -21.59 10.83
N ASP A 297 -0.09 -22.40 11.76
CA ASP A 297 0.21 -22.28 13.17
C ASP A 297 1.69 -22.60 13.48
N ARG A 298 2.28 -23.56 12.77
CA ARG A 298 3.73 -23.86 12.88
C ARG A 298 4.56 -22.70 12.32
N ALA A 299 4.21 -22.18 11.14
CA ALA A 299 4.90 -21.03 10.56
C ALA A 299 4.79 -19.78 11.46
N ALA A 300 3.65 -19.59 12.15
CA ALA A 300 3.49 -18.50 13.10
C ALA A 300 4.46 -18.61 14.29
N LYS A 301 4.72 -19.82 14.77
CA LYS A 301 5.74 -20.06 15.83
C LYS A 301 7.15 -19.73 15.36
N GLU A 302 7.51 -20.13 14.13
CA GLU A 302 8.79 -19.81 13.52
C GLU A 302 8.96 -18.28 13.24
N PHE A 303 7.86 -17.54 13.11
CA PHE A 303 7.88 -16.09 12.87
C PHE A 303 8.02 -15.27 14.17
N ILE A 304 7.81 -15.84 15.35
CA ILE A 304 7.89 -15.14 16.64
C ILE A 304 9.26 -14.45 16.85
N PRO A 305 10.43 -15.08 16.59
CA PRO A 305 11.72 -14.40 16.72
C PRO A 305 11.83 -13.16 15.83
N VAL A 306 11.35 -13.23 14.59
CA VAL A 306 11.30 -12.08 13.67
C VAL A 306 10.46 -10.94 14.25
N GLN A 307 9.28 -11.24 14.79
CA GLN A 307 8.41 -10.23 15.41
C GLN A 307 9.07 -9.56 16.62
N LYS A 308 9.80 -10.32 17.44
CA LYS A 308 10.55 -9.78 18.59
C LYS A 308 11.62 -8.77 18.15
N ILE A 309 12.37 -9.08 17.09
CA ILE A 309 13.39 -8.14 16.57
C ILE A 309 12.74 -6.90 15.95
N LYS A 310 11.62 -7.05 15.21
CA LYS A 310 10.89 -5.91 14.67
C LYS A 310 10.39 -4.95 15.77
N ALA A 311 10.06 -5.46 16.93
CA ALA A 311 9.62 -4.67 18.08
C ALA A 311 10.79 -4.05 18.88
N ASP A 312 12.05 -4.44 18.61
CA ASP A 312 13.22 -3.95 19.31
C ASP A 312 13.52 -2.48 18.96
N GLU A 313 13.65 -1.64 19.98
CA GLU A 313 13.93 -0.20 19.82
C GLU A 313 15.34 0.08 19.28
N THR A 314 16.25 -0.89 19.26
CA THR A 314 17.57 -0.75 18.63
C THR A 314 17.49 -0.35 17.17
N ARG A 315 16.37 -0.61 16.48
CA ARG A 315 16.06 -0.08 15.14
C ARG A 315 16.20 1.45 15.03
N LEU A 316 15.99 2.19 16.13
CA LEU A 316 16.05 3.65 16.17
C LEU A 316 17.41 4.19 16.57
N THR A 317 18.21 3.41 17.30
CA THR A 317 19.50 3.82 17.87
C THR A 317 20.69 3.20 17.15
N ASP A 318 20.60 1.96 16.71
CA ASP A 318 21.64 1.21 15.97
C ASP A 318 21.00 0.38 14.85
N PHE A 319 20.53 1.09 13.83
CA PHE A 319 19.87 0.47 12.67
C PHE A 319 20.72 -0.60 11.96
N PRO A 320 22.04 -0.44 11.73
CA PRO A 320 22.84 -1.46 11.06
C PRO A 320 22.84 -2.79 11.82
N THR A 321 23.12 -2.77 13.12
CA THR A 321 23.13 -3.98 13.96
C THR A 321 21.74 -4.63 14.04
N TRP A 322 20.70 -3.83 14.20
CA TRP A 322 19.32 -4.30 14.18
C TRP A 322 18.97 -4.97 12.85
N ASN A 323 19.36 -4.35 11.73
CA ASN A 323 19.07 -4.87 10.39
C ASN A 323 19.72 -6.23 10.14
N ILE A 324 20.99 -6.41 10.55
CA ILE A 324 21.70 -7.70 10.44
C ILE A 324 20.98 -8.80 11.24
N LYS A 325 20.54 -8.49 12.46
CA LYS A 325 19.77 -9.43 13.28
C LYS A 325 18.44 -9.81 12.62
N LEU A 326 17.74 -8.80 12.10
CA LEU A 326 16.46 -9.01 11.41
C LEU A 326 16.62 -9.89 10.17
N GLU A 327 17.62 -9.64 9.34
CA GLU A 327 17.91 -10.44 8.15
C GLU A 327 18.19 -11.89 8.51
N LYS A 328 19.02 -12.13 9.53
CA LYS A 328 19.36 -13.47 9.99
C LYS A 328 18.12 -14.25 10.46
N GLU A 329 17.29 -13.65 11.30
CA GLU A 329 16.11 -14.34 11.80
C GLU A 329 15.03 -14.52 10.72
N PHE A 330 14.96 -13.59 9.78
CA PHE A 330 14.07 -13.75 8.64
C PHE A 330 14.52 -14.89 7.72
N GLU A 331 15.82 -15.06 7.53
CA GLU A 331 16.38 -16.18 6.77
C GLU A 331 16.11 -17.53 7.46
N ASN A 332 16.24 -17.59 8.80
CA ASN A 332 15.83 -18.76 9.58
C ASN A 332 14.35 -19.11 9.34
N TYR A 333 13.47 -18.10 9.39
CA TYR A 333 12.05 -18.28 9.11
C TYR A 333 11.80 -18.82 7.69
N LYS A 334 12.44 -18.23 6.67
CA LYS A 334 12.31 -18.67 5.27
C LYS A 334 12.78 -20.10 5.05
N ASN A 335 13.82 -20.53 5.76
CA ASN A 335 14.37 -21.88 5.66
C ASN A 335 13.58 -22.93 6.45
N SER A 336 12.58 -22.51 7.23
CA SER A 336 11.75 -23.44 7.99
C SER A 336 10.83 -24.28 7.08
N LYS A 337 10.60 -25.54 7.46
CA LYS A 337 9.74 -26.45 6.71
C LYS A 337 8.29 -25.93 6.55
N PRO A 338 7.65 -25.36 7.59
CA PRO A 338 6.32 -24.80 7.45
C PRO A 338 6.26 -23.64 6.44
N TYR A 339 7.27 -22.75 6.43
CA TYR A 339 7.35 -21.69 5.44
C TYR A 339 7.36 -22.24 4.01
N GLN A 340 8.24 -23.20 3.73
CA GLN A 340 8.40 -23.77 2.39
C GLN A 340 7.14 -24.52 1.93
N ASN A 341 6.48 -25.23 2.84
CA ASN A 341 5.23 -25.94 2.53
C ASN A 341 4.13 -24.93 2.14
N ILE A 342 3.93 -23.86 2.94
CA ILE A 342 2.91 -22.84 2.68
C ILE A 342 3.23 -22.06 1.39
N LYS A 343 4.49 -21.68 1.17
CA LYS A 343 4.94 -21.04 -0.06
C LYS A 343 4.55 -21.86 -1.29
N ASN A 344 4.85 -23.16 -1.30
CA ASN A 344 4.52 -24.05 -2.40
C ASN A 344 3.00 -24.09 -2.66
N VAL A 345 2.19 -24.15 -1.61
CA VAL A 345 0.73 -24.11 -1.71
C VAL A 345 0.25 -22.80 -2.32
N ILE A 346 0.82 -21.66 -1.91
CA ILE A 346 0.49 -20.35 -2.47
C ILE A 346 0.84 -20.29 -3.96
N GLU A 347 2.06 -20.70 -4.34
CA GLU A 347 2.51 -20.65 -5.74
C GLU A 347 1.65 -21.55 -6.65
N GLN A 348 1.31 -22.75 -6.20
CA GLN A 348 0.38 -23.64 -6.92
C GLN A 348 -1.01 -23.02 -7.07
N SER A 349 -1.52 -22.39 -6.01
CA SER A 349 -2.81 -21.70 -6.04
C SER A 349 -2.81 -20.54 -7.02
N ILE A 350 -1.75 -19.72 -7.05
CA ILE A 350 -1.60 -18.62 -8.00
C ILE A 350 -1.56 -19.15 -9.43
N GLU A 351 -0.75 -20.18 -9.70
CA GLU A 351 -0.62 -20.74 -11.05
C GLU A 351 -1.96 -21.29 -11.56
N LYS A 352 -2.68 -22.03 -10.71
CA LYS A 352 -3.99 -22.61 -11.05
C LYS A 352 -5.05 -21.54 -11.33
N ASN A 353 -5.05 -20.42 -10.57
CA ASN A 353 -6.11 -19.42 -10.60
C ASN A 353 -5.63 -18.06 -11.14
N LYS A 354 -4.55 -18.01 -11.92
CA LYS A 354 -3.94 -16.76 -12.43
C LYS A 354 -4.87 -15.90 -13.27
N SER A 355 -5.90 -16.46 -13.90
CA SER A 355 -6.92 -15.74 -14.66
C SER A 355 -7.98 -15.08 -13.76
N ALA A 356 -8.07 -15.47 -12.51
CA ALA A 356 -9.02 -14.96 -11.52
C ALA A 356 -8.40 -13.94 -10.55
N LEU A 357 -7.26 -13.35 -10.91
CA LEU A 357 -6.62 -12.28 -10.14
C LEU A 357 -7.41 -10.97 -10.27
N VAL A 358 -7.65 -10.28 -9.15
CA VAL A 358 -8.28 -8.96 -9.10
C VAL A 358 -7.41 -7.99 -8.28
N PHE A 359 -7.33 -6.73 -8.73
CA PHE A 359 -6.64 -5.66 -8.01
C PHE A 359 -7.64 -4.84 -7.21
N HIS A 360 -7.36 -4.61 -5.94
CA HIS A 360 -8.31 -3.90 -5.07
C HIS A 360 -7.74 -2.65 -4.41
N GLU A 361 -6.43 -2.44 -4.47
CA GLU A 361 -5.75 -1.23 -3.95
C GLU A 361 -4.38 -1.06 -4.63
N ALA A 362 -3.93 0.20 -4.75
CA ALA A 362 -2.56 0.54 -5.10
C ALA A 362 -1.99 1.53 -4.09
N ASN A 363 -0.79 1.24 -3.59
CA ASN A 363 -0.09 2.06 -2.61
C ASN A 363 1.08 2.77 -3.29
N SER A 364 1.05 4.11 -3.32
CA SER A 364 2.11 4.97 -3.86
C SER A 364 3.32 5.12 -2.94
N CYS A 365 3.17 4.75 -1.66
CA CYS A 365 4.22 4.81 -0.64
C CYS A 365 4.22 3.51 0.18
N PRO A 366 4.67 2.40 -0.42
CA PRO A 366 4.66 1.12 0.27
C PRO A 366 5.67 1.09 1.41
N GLU A 367 5.30 0.42 2.51
CA GLU A 367 6.24 -0.07 3.51
C GLU A 367 6.92 -1.33 2.95
N PHE A 368 8.24 -1.41 3.05
CA PHE A 368 8.97 -2.49 2.37
C PHE A 368 10.14 -3.08 3.15
N TRP A 369 10.80 -2.33 4.05
CA TRP A 369 12.08 -2.74 4.63
C TRP A 369 11.97 -4.00 5.49
N GLU A 370 10.98 -4.02 6.37
CA GLU A 370 10.81 -5.09 7.36
C GLU A 370 10.12 -6.36 6.83
N ASN A 371 9.47 -6.30 5.68
CA ASN A 371 8.72 -7.41 5.13
C ASN A 371 9.04 -7.65 3.66
N THR A 372 8.63 -6.77 2.75
CA THR A 372 8.73 -6.99 1.30
C THR A 372 10.16 -7.30 0.88
N ARG A 373 11.14 -6.53 1.35
CA ARG A 373 12.55 -6.74 1.04
C ARG A 373 13.04 -8.12 1.48
N LEU A 374 12.74 -8.49 2.71
CA LEU A 374 13.24 -9.72 3.32
C LEU A 374 12.60 -10.97 2.71
N VAL A 375 11.30 -10.88 2.41
CA VAL A 375 10.56 -11.97 1.79
C VAL A 375 10.98 -12.17 0.34
N THR A 376 10.93 -11.09 -0.45
CA THR A 376 11.09 -11.19 -1.91
C THR A 376 12.54 -11.09 -2.38
N GLY A 377 13.47 -10.65 -1.51
CA GLY A 377 14.84 -10.29 -1.88
C GLY A 377 14.95 -8.96 -2.64
N LEU A 378 13.83 -8.26 -2.87
CA LEU A 378 13.82 -6.99 -3.57
C LEU A 378 14.04 -5.82 -2.60
N ASN A 379 15.21 -5.17 -2.70
CA ASN A 379 15.41 -3.87 -2.03
C ASN A 379 14.66 -2.76 -2.78
N VAL A 380 13.45 -2.45 -2.33
CA VAL A 380 12.57 -1.42 -2.96
C VAL A 380 13.18 -0.02 -2.89
N ALA A 381 14.15 0.24 -1.99
CA ALA A 381 14.87 1.51 -1.98
C ALA A 381 15.66 1.76 -3.27
N VAL A 382 16.14 0.69 -3.94
CA VAL A 382 16.87 0.81 -5.21
C VAL A 382 16.00 1.42 -6.31
N PRO A 383 14.84 0.87 -6.69
CA PRO A 383 13.98 1.50 -7.70
C PRO A 383 13.43 2.87 -7.26
N LEU A 384 13.22 3.14 -5.96
CA LEU A 384 12.87 4.47 -5.47
C LEU A 384 13.98 5.49 -5.79
N LEU A 385 15.22 5.20 -5.41
CA LEU A 385 16.37 6.09 -5.62
C LEU A 385 16.69 6.26 -7.09
N LYS A 386 16.73 5.18 -7.87
CA LYS A 386 16.97 5.23 -9.33
C LYS A 386 15.85 5.96 -10.07
N GLY A 387 14.59 5.74 -9.66
CA GLY A 387 13.46 6.48 -10.21
C GLY A 387 13.57 7.98 -9.98
N ALA A 388 13.89 8.41 -8.75
CA ALA A 388 14.10 9.83 -8.45
C ALA A 388 15.30 10.41 -9.19
N GLN A 389 16.40 9.66 -9.29
CA GLN A 389 17.59 10.07 -10.06
C GLN A 389 17.27 10.24 -11.53
N SER A 390 16.55 9.31 -12.14
CA SER A 390 16.16 9.38 -13.55
C SER A 390 15.31 10.62 -13.90
N LEU A 391 14.61 11.20 -12.92
CA LEU A 391 13.88 12.46 -13.13
C LEU A 391 14.79 13.68 -13.26
N ILE A 392 16.06 13.60 -12.83
CA ILE A 392 17.03 14.68 -12.84
C ILE A 392 18.00 14.53 -14.02
N ASP A 393 18.24 13.31 -14.45
CA ASP A 393 19.10 13.02 -15.58
C ASP A 393 18.42 13.51 -16.88
N ASN A 394 19.18 14.24 -17.71
CA ASN A 394 18.72 14.86 -18.96
C ASN A 394 18.37 13.81 -20.03
#